data_7d6246a83da674d412b0c86846565b06
#
_entry.id   7d6246a83da674d412b0c86846565b06
#
_cell.length_a   1.000
_cell.length_b   1.000
_cell.length_c   1.000
_cell.angle_alpha   90.00
_cell.angle_beta   90.00
_cell.angle_gamma   90.00
#
_symmetry.space_group_name_H-M   'P 1'
#
loop_
_entity.id
_entity.type
_entity.pdbx_description
1 polymer ?
#
loop_
_entity_poly.entity_id
_entity_poly.type
_entity_poly.pdbx_seq_one_letter_code
_entity_poly.pdbx_strand_id
1 'polypeptide(L)'
;MVFMDNIRNFCIIAHIDHGKSTLADRLLELTGTVSKRDMKAQLLDSMDLERERGITIKLQPARMDYHYEMTNDKFQMSNQIQNPNVKKGKFILNLIDTPGHVDFGYEVSRSLAAVEGALLIVDAAQGIQAQTLANAYQAQDQGLVMIPVINKIDLPAAEPEKVANELINTFGFKKEEMIYVSAKTGQGVDEVLDAIVERIPAPTGNATGDLRALIFDSKYDSYRGVITYVRVVDGEIKSGDIINLMFANKKTDALEVGYFKPEMVKSGKLLAGEIGYIVTSLKDISLAGVGDTVTLEKTKETVQSLPGYMKVKPTVFAGIYPADSNDLNKLREGLSKLKMNDAALEFTGENSPVLGLGFRVGFLGMLHLDIIKERLEREFSLELIITHPTVGYEIDLTNGDKIRTSNPADFPGVDRIKSIAEPWVRTEILLPKSYVGQVIEMLARYRGIFKEVKYLDENKALILYEIPLAVMIKDFYDDLKSVSSGYASLNYEHIGLRVGDLVKMDVLLAGDKIESLSQIVDRGEAQKLGNEIVSKLKKLIPKQMFEVSIQAAIGSKILARENMSAMKKDVAGYLYGGDRTRKDKLINKQKEGKKKMKALGRVNVPSSVFLDLMKK
;
A
#
# COMPACT_ATOMS: atom_id res chain seq x y z
N MET A 1 11.79 -18.26 33.20
CA MET A 1 11.43 -16.89 33.60
C MET A 1 12.59 -15.92 33.38
N VAL A 2 13.79 -16.14 33.93
CA VAL A 2 14.91 -15.17 33.81
C VAL A 2 15.31 -14.76 32.41
N PHE A 3 15.09 -15.60 31.39
CA PHE A 3 15.48 -15.29 30.00
C PHE A 3 14.52 -14.30 29.30
N MET A 4 13.22 -14.43 29.52
CA MET A 4 12.22 -13.54 28.90
C MET A 4 12.30 -12.12 29.48
N ASP A 5 12.66 -11.98 30.77
CA ASP A 5 12.75 -10.67 31.43
C ASP A 5 13.75 -9.71 30.77
N ASN A 6 14.74 -10.26 30.04
CA ASN A 6 15.77 -9.51 29.34
C ASN A 6 15.49 -9.32 27.84
N ILE A 7 14.29 -9.63 27.35
CA ILE A 7 13.89 -9.40 25.98
C ILE A 7 13.02 -8.14 25.90
N ARG A 8 13.23 -7.34 24.87
CA ARG A 8 12.36 -6.22 24.50
C ARG A 8 12.05 -6.30 23.00
N ASN A 9 10.77 -6.47 22.69
CA ASN A 9 10.31 -6.46 21.31
C ASN A 9 9.62 -5.14 21.03
N PHE A 10 10.03 -4.45 20.00
CA PHE A 10 9.49 -3.15 19.65
C PHE A 10 9.52 -2.92 18.14
N CYS A 11 8.67 -2.01 17.71
CA CYS A 11 8.68 -1.50 16.34
C CYS A 11 8.89 0.01 16.33
N ILE A 12 9.11 0.57 15.14
CA ILE A 12 9.21 1.99 14.93
C ILE A 12 8.02 2.43 14.07
N ILE A 13 7.21 3.35 14.59
CA ILE A 13 6.11 3.98 13.87
C ILE A 13 6.42 5.45 13.62
N ALA A 14 6.27 5.89 12.38
CA ALA A 14 6.60 7.24 11.95
C ALA A 14 5.84 7.60 10.69
N HIS A 15 5.68 8.89 10.43
CA HIS A 15 5.32 9.36 9.10
C HIS A 15 6.51 9.23 8.13
N ILE A 16 6.23 9.27 6.83
CA ILE A 16 7.26 9.30 5.78
C ILE A 16 8.20 10.47 6.05
N ASP A 17 9.50 10.28 5.84
CA ASP A 17 10.56 11.27 6.03
C ASP A 17 10.78 11.77 7.47
N HIS A 18 10.12 11.23 8.51
CA HIS A 18 10.40 11.59 9.90
C HIS A 18 11.72 10.99 10.45
N GLY A 19 12.41 10.18 9.66
CA GLY A 19 13.74 9.66 9.97
C GLY A 19 13.75 8.28 10.64
N LYS A 20 12.73 7.46 10.38
CA LYS A 20 12.57 6.09 10.86
C LYS A 20 13.79 5.22 10.56
N SER A 21 14.14 5.05 9.27
CA SER A 21 15.27 4.20 8.84
C SER A 21 16.62 4.74 9.33
N THR A 22 16.77 6.07 9.43
CA THR A 22 17.98 6.69 10.00
C THR A 22 18.15 6.39 11.48
N LEU A 23 17.05 6.40 12.26
CA LEU A 23 17.10 6.02 13.68
C LEU A 23 17.38 4.53 13.82
N ALA A 24 16.77 3.67 13.02
CA ALA A 24 17.05 2.23 13.02
C ALA A 24 18.54 1.94 12.76
N ASP A 25 19.15 2.62 11.77
CA ASP A 25 20.58 2.53 11.49
C ASP A 25 21.44 2.90 12.71
N ARG A 26 21.07 3.98 13.43
CA ARG A 26 21.81 4.41 14.63
C ARG A 26 21.68 3.42 15.79
N LEU A 27 20.50 2.83 15.98
CA LEU A 27 20.32 1.77 17.00
C LEU A 27 21.20 0.55 16.68
N LEU A 28 21.29 0.13 15.41
CA LEU A 28 22.15 -0.97 14.97
C LEU A 28 23.65 -0.65 15.15
N GLU A 29 24.04 0.58 14.89
CA GLU A 29 25.43 1.05 15.06
C GLU A 29 25.84 1.10 16.53
N LEU A 30 25.03 1.75 17.40
CA LEU A 30 25.33 1.92 18.82
C LEU A 30 25.35 0.61 19.58
N THR A 31 24.50 -0.35 19.21
CA THR A 31 24.50 -1.70 19.80
C THR A 31 25.64 -2.58 19.28
N GLY A 32 26.42 -2.10 18.30
CA GLY A 32 27.48 -2.88 17.66
C GLY A 32 26.96 -4.11 16.90
N THR A 33 25.66 -4.11 16.56
CA THR A 33 25.03 -5.18 15.78
C THR A 33 25.61 -5.26 14.39
N VAL A 34 25.93 -4.10 13.81
CA VAL A 34 26.62 -3.94 12.53
C VAL A 34 27.87 -3.12 12.75
N SER A 35 28.99 -3.54 12.16
CA SER A 35 30.24 -2.80 12.31
C SER A 35 30.17 -1.46 11.54
N LYS A 36 30.89 -0.43 12.03
CA LYS A 36 30.96 0.89 11.35
C LYS A 36 31.41 0.80 9.89
N ARG A 37 32.17 -0.24 9.51
CA ARG A 37 32.65 -0.45 8.14
C ARG A 37 31.56 -0.99 7.22
N ASP A 38 30.66 -1.78 7.78
CA ASP A 38 29.60 -2.47 7.03
C ASP A 38 28.28 -1.68 7.03
N MET A 39 28.22 -0.59 7.82
CA MET A 39 27.07 0.31 7.84
C MET A 39 26.87 0.99 6.50
N LYS A 40 25.67 0.86 5.97
CA LYS A 40 25.15 1.58 4.79
C LYS A 40 23.94 2.38 5.23
N ALA A 41 23.68 3.49 4.58
CA ALA A 41 22.46 4.26 4.84
C ALA A 41 21.22 3.40 4.52
N GLN A 42 20.24 3.43 5.40
CA GLN A 42 19.00 2.67 5.28
C GLN A 42 19.25 1.16 5.13
N LEU A 43 20.05 0.61 6.06
CA LEU A 43 20.51 -0.78 6.00
C LEU A 43 19.38 -1.80 5.97
N LEU A 44 18.29 -1.54 6.70
CA LEU A 44 17.11 -2.42 6.76
C LEU A 44 16.24 -2.29 5.51
N ASP A 45 16.32 -1.19 4.77
CA ASP A 45 15.64 -1.03 3.48
C ASP A 45 16.37 -1.86 2.41
N SER A 46 15.89 -3.08 2.17
CA SER A 46 16.59 -4.08 1.36
C SER A 46 16.48 -3.87 -0.15
N MET A 47 15.47 -3.14 -0.60
CA MET A 47 15.21 -2.85 -2.01
C MET A 47 15.81 -1.50 -2.41
N ASP A 48 16.37 -1.41 -3.62
CA ASP A 48 16.85 -0.14 -4.16
C ASP A 48 15.72 0.89 -4.25
N LEU A 49 14.51 0.42 -4.56
CA LEU A 49 13.31 1.25 -4.64
C LEU A 49 12.92 1.89 -3.29
N GLU A 50 13.11 1.17 -2.17
CA GLU A 50 12.91 1.70 -0.82
C GLU A 50 13.84 2.88 -0.54
N ARG A 51 15.13 2.70 -0.87
CA ARG A 51 16.17 3.72 -0.67
C ARG A 51 15.98 4.93 -1.57
N GLU A 52 15.62 4.73 -2.85
CA GLU A 52 15.38 5.82 -3.80
C GLU A 52 14.17 6.67 -3.42
N ARG A 53 13.10 6.03 -2.92
CA ARG A 53 11.86 6.72 -2.53
C ARG A 53 11.84 7.17 -1.08
N GLY A 54 12.82 6.75 -0.27
CA GLY A 54 12.87 7.05 1.17
C GLY A 54 11.73 6.42 1.98
N ILE A 55 11.16 5.31 1.50
CA ILE A 55 10.04 4.62 2.14
C ILE A 55 10.37 3.16 2.41
N THR A 56 10.04 2.66 3.58
CA THR A 56 10.06 1.22 3.85
C THR A 56 8.80 0.59 3.27
N ILE A 57 8.98 -0.44 2.44
CA ILE A 57 7.90 -1.19 1.79
C ILE A 57 7.66 -2.50 2.54
N LYS A 58 8.74 -3.21 2.88
CA LYS A 58 8.69 -4.48 3.61
C LYS A 58 9.23 -4.35 5.02
N LEU A 59 8.53 -4.97 5.95
CA LEU A 59 9.02 -5.08 7.31
C LEU A 59 10.33 -5.89 7.38
N GLN A 60 11.25 -5.48 8.24
CA GLN A 60 12.52 -6.16 8.47
C GLN A 60 12.78 -6.28 9.96
N PRO A 61 12.87 -7.50 10.50
CA PRO A 61 13.28 -7.72 11.89
C PRO A 61 14.80 -7.65 12.05
N ALA A 62 15.23 -7.10 13.18
CA ALA A 62 16.65 -7.08 13.55
C ALA A 62 16.81 -7.28 15.06
N ARG A 63 17.66 -8.23 15.44
CA ARG A 63 18.03 -8.49 16.83
C ARG A 63 19.31 -7.77 17.19
N MET A 64 19.29 -7.05 18.29
CA MET A 64 20.42 -6.32 18.86
C MET A 64 20.71 -6.84 20.26
N ASP A 65 22.00 -6.95 20.59
CA ASP A 65 22.45 -7.20 21.94
C ASP A 65 22.82 -5.86 22.60
N TYR A 66 22.21 -5.51 23.72
CA TYR A 66 22.46 -4.26 24.41
C TYR A 66 22.87 -4.48 25.86
N HIS A 67 23.95 -3.82 26.29
CA HIS A 67 24.39 -3.82 27.68
C HIS A 67 23.86 -2.58 28.39
N TYR A 68 22.84 -2.76 29.21
CA TYR A 68 22.27 -1.69 29.99
C TYR A 68 23.05 -1.50 31.29
N GLU A 69 23.59 -0.29 31.50
CA GLU A 69 24.32 0.13 32.69
C GLU A 69 23.60 1.29 33.38
N MET A 70 23.13 1.07 34.61
CA MET A 70 22.54 2.12 35.40
C MET A 70 23.64 3.01 35.98
N THR A 71 23.74 4.26 35.53
CA THR A 71 24.69 5.24 36.10
C THR A 71 24.01 6.04 37.21
N ASN A 72 24.79 6.40 38.29
CA ASN A 72 24.27 7.13 39.45
C ASN A 72 23.68 8.51 39.10
N ASP A 73 24.13 9.14 38.04
CA ASP A 73 23.62 10.45 37.58
C ASP A 73 22.23 10.33 36.96
N LYS A 74 21.92 9.20 36.29
CA LYS A 74 20.58 8.89 35.77
C LYS A 74 19.57 8.61 36.86
N PHE A 75 20.02 8.17 38.04
CA PHE A 75 19.16 7.88 39.21
C PHE A 75 18.47 9.14 39.78
N GLN A 76 19.06 10.32 39.64
CA GLN A 76 18.48 11.57 40.13
C GLN A 76 17.47 12.21 39.15
N MET A 77 17.56 11.95 37.85
CA MET A 77 16.68 12.54 36.85
C MET A 77 15.38 11.74 36.58
N SER A 78 15.34 10.45 36.92
CA SER A 78 14.27 9.53 36.47
C SER A 78 13.34 9.02 37.57
N ASN A 79 13.25 9.68 38.72
CA ASN A 79 12.51 9.20 39.93
C ASN A 79 11.01 8.90 39.76
N GLN A 80 10.42 9.03 38.56
CA GLN A 80 8.98 8.83 38.37
C GLN A 80 8.56 7.74 37.34
N ILE A 81 9.49 7.20 36.55
CA ILE A 81 9.11 6.31 35.42
C ILE A 81 9.85 4.96 35.40
N GLN A 82 10.67 4.68 36.41
CA GLN A 82 11.46 3.45 36.44
C GLN A 82 10.64 2.22 36.82
N ASN A 83 10.78 1.18 36.00
CA ASN A 83 10.37 -0.16 36.40
C ASN A 83 11.38 -0.71 37.39
N PRO A 84 11.02 -0.86 38.70
CA PRO A 84 11.95 -1.28 39.74
C PRO A 84 12.54 -2.68 39.55
N ASN A 85 12.04 -3.42 38.56
CA ASN A 85 12.47 -4.77 38.23
C ASN A 85 13.58 -4.83 37.16
N VAL A 86 13.94 -3.70 36.52
CA VAL A 86 15.01 -3.65 35.52
C VAL A 86 16.37 -3.64 36.20
N LYS A 87 17.12 -4.71 36.03
CA LYS A 87 18.47 -4.88 36.60
C LYS A 87 19.52 -4.61 35.50
N LYS A 88 20.71 -4.14 35.93
CA LYS A 88 21.88 -4.09 35.05
C LYS A 88 22.11 -5.44 34.39
N GLY A 89 22.39 -5.45 33.07
CA GLY A 89 22.64 -6.70 32.39
C GLY A 89 22.58 -6.62 30.87
N LYS A 90 22.71 -7.76 30.26
CA LYS A 90 22.58 -7.92 28.82
C LYS A 90 21.11 -8.11 28.47
N PHE A 91 20.64 -7.28 27.55
CA PHE A 91 19.29 -7.33 26.97
C PHE A 91 19.34 -7.75 25.51
N ILE A 92 18.28 -8.41 25.06
CA ILE A 92 17.99 -8.71 23.67
C ILE A 92 16.91 -7.73 23.23
N LEU A 93 17.26 -6.88 22.27
CA LEU A 93 16.34 -5.92 21.69
C LEU A 93 15.96 -6.42 20.27
N ASN A 94 14.70 -6.76 20.08
CA ASN A 94 14.19 -7.18 18.76
C ASN A 94 13.40 -6.00 18.16
N LEU A 95 13.97 -5.38 17.16
CA LEU A 95 13.32 -4.35 16.35
C LEU A 95 12.56 -5.01 15.20
N ILE A 96 11.33 -4.56 14.93
CA ILE A 96 10.65 -4.77 13.66
C ILE A 96 10.53 -3.41 12.98
N ASP A 97 11.28 -3.20 11.89
CA ASP A 97 11.14 -1.99 11.08
C ASP A 97 9.86 -2.08 10.24
N THR A 98 8.98 -1.07 10.34
CA THR A 98 7.62 -1.10 9.77
C THR A 98 7.47 -0.11 8.63
N PRO A 99 6.66 -0.41 7.59
CA PRO A 99 6.26 0.60 6.62
C PRO A 99 5.56 1.79 7.29
N GLY A 100 5.70 2.98 6.72
CA GLY A 100 5.02 4.20 7.21
C GLY A 100 3.78 4.59 6.41
N HIS A 101 3.58 4.05 5.21
CA HIS A 101 2.52 4.48 4.29
C HIS A 101 1.19 3.76 4.54
N VAL A 102 0.08 4.48 4.33
CA VAL A 102 -1.28 3.96 4.58
C VAL A 102 -1.63 2.71 3.77
N ASP A 103 -1.14 2.58 2.54
CA ASP A 103 -1.36 1.39 1.70
C ASP A 103 -0.80 0.11 2.34
N PHE A 104 0.20 0.25 3.22
CA PHE A 104 0.82 -0.83 3.97
C PHE A 104 0.34 -0.92 5.43
N GLY A 105 -0.83 -0.36 5.74
CA GLY A 105 -1.41 -0.40 7.10
C GLY A 105 -1.59 -1.82 7.65
N TYR A 106 -1.71 -2.82 6.75
CA TYR A 106 -1.76 -4.22 7.14
C TYR A 106 -0.40 -4.73 7.67
N GLU A 107 0.71 -4.36 7.03
CA GLU A 107 2.07 -4.67 7.50
C GLU A 107 2.35 -4.01 8.85
N VAL A 108 1.89 -2.76 9.04
CA VAL A 108 1.96 -2.05 10.33
C VAL A 108 1.21 -2.84 11.40
N SER A 109 -0.05 -3.20 11.16
CA SER A 109 -0.87 -3.96 12.10
C SER A 109 -0.23 -5.28 12.55
N ARG A 110 0.46 -5.98 11.64
CA ARG A 110 1.18 -7.23 11.94
C ARG A 110 2.40 -7.01 12.81
N SER A 111 3.18 -5.97 12.49
CA SER A 111 4.35 -5.60 13.28
C SER A 111 3.95 -5.25 14.71
N LEU A 112 2.87 -4.48 14.86
CA LEU A 112 2.30 -4.13 16.17
C LEU A 112 1.86 -5.37 16.95
N ALA A 113 1.25 -6.36 16.29
CA ALA A 113 0.81 -7.61 16.94
C ALA A 113 1.98 -8.51 17.42
N ALA A 114 3.20 -8.28 16.93
CA ALA A 114 4.37 -9.09 17.25
C ALA A 114 5.26 -8.49 18.35
N VAL A 115 4.93 -7.31 18.88
CA VAL A 115 5.77 -6.55 19.81
C VAL A 115 5.02 -6.07 21.05
N GLU A 116 5.74 -5.64 22.08
CA GLU A 116 5.20 -5.08 23.32
C GLU A 116 5.31 -3.55 23.39
N GLY A 117 6.09 -2.93 22.50
CA GLY A 117 6.24 -1.48 22.50
C GLY A 117 6.49 -0.90 21.11
N ALA A 118 6.33 0.42 21.00
CA ALA A 118 6.55 1.16 19.77
C ALA A 118 7.29 2.48 20.03
N LEU A 119 8.30 2.79 19.23
CA LEU A 119 8.90 4.13 19.17
C LEU A 119 8.05 4.99 18.26
N LEU A 120 7.43 6.03 18.80
CA LEU A 120 6.66 7.01 18.04
C LEU A 120 7.56 8.17 17.63
N ILE A 121 8.03 8.17 16.38
CA ILE A 121 8.96 9.19 15.89
C ILE A 121 8.19 10.33 15.24
N VAL A 122 8.48 11.56 15.69
CA VAL A 122 7.92 12.79 15.14
C VAL A 122 9.05 13.76 14.78
N ASP A 123 8.97 14.33 13.59
CA ASP A 123 9.92 15.34 13.11
C ASP A 123 9.70 16.67 13.87
N ALA A 124 10.78 17.22 14.46
CA ALA A 124 10.75 18.46 15.23
C ALA A 124 10.34 19.69 14.41
N ALA A 125 10.44 19.66 13.08
CA ALA A 125 10.04 20.74 12.20
C ALA A 125 8.61 20.61 11.64
N GLN A 126 8.14 19.35 11.45
CA GLN A 126 6.82 19.09 10.84
C GLN A 126 5.72 18.80 11.87
N GLY A 127 6.11 18.26 13.04
CA GLY A 127 5.19 17.83 14.08
C GLY A 127 4.34 16.62 13.67
N ILE A 128 3.22 16.40 14.37
CA ILE A 128 2.32 15.26 14.12
C ILE A 128 1.72 15.34 12.72
N GLN A 129 1.65 14.19 12.02
CA GLN A 129 1.04 14.00 10.71
C GLN A 129 -0.07 12.94 10.77
N ALA A 130 -0.95 12.85 9.74
CA ALA A 130 -2.10 11.95 9.76
C ALA A 130 -1.71 10.47 9.95
N GLN A 131 -0.64 10.01 9.30
CA GLN A 131 -0.15 8.63 9.47
C GLN A 131 0.43 8.40 10.87
N THR A 132 1.03 9.43 11.50
CA THR A 132 1.49 9.36 12.90
C THR A 132 0.30 9.10 13.83
N LEU A 133 -0.80 9.84 13.64
CA LEU A 133 -2.03 9.66 14.41
C LEU A 133 -2.59 8.25 14.27
N ALA A 134 -2.80 7.80 13.03
CA ALA A 134 -3.40 6.51 12.75
C ALA A 134 -2.59 5.34 13.31
N ASN A 135 -1.26 5.35 13.11
CA ASN A 135 -0.39 4.29 13.60
C ASN A 135 -0.28 4.30 15.15
N ALA A 136 -0.29 5.49 15.76
CA ALA A 136 -0.28 5.63 17.21
C ALA A 136 -1.58 5.12 17.84
N TYR A 137 -2.74 5.41 17.27
CA TYR A 137 -4.02 4.86 17.74
C TYR A 137 -4.07 3.34 17.58
N GLN A 138 -3.58 2.78 16.46
CA GLN A 138 -3.49 1.34 16.30
C GLN A 138 -2.58 0.68 17.36
N ALA A 139 -1.45 1.31 17.70
CA ALA A 139 -0.58 0.84 18.77
C ALA A 139 -1.27 0.91 20.13
N GLN A 140 -2.02 1.98 20.41
CA GLN A 140 -2.78 2.16 21.64
C GLN A 140 -3.91 1.13 21.77
N ASP A 141 -4.65 0.86 20.70
CA ASP A 141 -5.74 -0.14 20.67
C ASP A 141 -5.22 -1.56 20.94
N GLN A 142 -3.97 -1.84 20.57
CA GLN A 142 -3.29 -3.11 20.87
C GLN A 142 -2.64 -3.12 22.26
N GLY A 143 -2.73 -2.03 23.04
CA GLY A 143 -2.17 -1.93 24.39
C GLY A 143 -0.65 -1.83 24.44
N LEU A 144 0.00 -1.39 23.35
CA LEU A 144 1.45 -1.24 23.32
C LEU A 144 1.93 -0.04 24.12
N VAL A 145 3.08 -0.19 24.78
CA VAL A 145 3.77 0.95 25.39
C VAL A 145 4.42 1.79 24.30
N MET A 146 4.00 3.05 24.18
CA MET A 146 4.58 3.99 23.23
C MET A 146 5.64 4.86 23.88
N ILE A 147 6.79 5.02 23.22
CA ILE A 147 7.87 5.93 23.60
C ILE A 147 7.93 7.07 22.60
N PRO A 148 7.57 8.31 22.98
CA PRO A 148 7.62 9.47 22.09
C PRO A 148 9.05 9.92 21.87
N VAL A 149 9.45 10.01 20.59
CA VAL A 149 10.80 10.41 20.14
C VAL A 149 10.67 11.58 19.17
N ILE A 150 11.15 12.75 19.57
CA ILE A 150 11.19 13.97 18.75
C ILE A 150 12.52 14.01 18.03
N ASN A 151 12.49 13.78 16.71
CA ASN A 151 13.68 13.64 15.88
C ASN A 151 13.98 14.91 15.08
N LYS A 152 15.20 14.99 14.53
CA LYS A 152 15.70 16.09 13.71
C LYS A 152 15.83 17.42 14.48
N ILE A 153 16.17 17.36 15.75
CA ILE A 153 16.43 18.56 16.57
C ILE A 153 17.60 19.41 16.07
N ASP A 154 18.43 18.87 15.17
CA ASP A 154 19.55 19.55 14.52
C ASP A 154 19.14 20.52 13.39
N LEU A 155 17.88 20.48 12.94
CA LEU A 155 17.42 21.35 11.87
C LEU A 155 17.20 22.79 12.36
N PRO A 156 17.54 23.82 11.56
CA PRO A 156 17.28 25.22 11.94
C PRO A 156 15.79 25.55 12.13
N ALA A 157 14.90 24.83 11.48
CA ALA A 157 13.46 24.99 11.59
C ALA A 157 12.82 24.11 12.67
N ALA A 158 13.62 23.41 13.49
CA ALA A 158 13.10 22.53 14.55
C ALA A 158 12.44 23.34 15.67
N GLU A 159 11.23 22.95 16.05
CA GLU A 159 10.47 23.49 17.19
C GLU A 159 10.12 22.38 18.19
N PRO A 160 11.12 21.74 18.85
CA PRO A 160 10.91 20.52 19.62
C PRO A 160 9.94 20.70 20.79
N GLU A 161 9.95 21.85 21.49
CA GLU A 161 9.01 22.13 22.59
C GLU A 161 7.56 22.24 22.09
N LYS A 162 7.34 22.80 20.91
CA LYS A 162 6.02 22.88 20.29
C LYS A 162 5.50 21.48 19.94
N VAL A 163 6.35 20.64 19.33
CA VAL A 163 6.02 19.25 18.99
C VAL A 163 5.77 18.41 20.26
N ALA A 164 6.54 18.65 21.32
CA ALA A 164 6.28 18.01 22.61
C ALA A 164 4.88 18.34 23.14
N ASN A 165 4.47 19.63 23.07
CA ASN A 165 3.12 20.04 23.48
C ASN A 165 2.03 19.44 22.57
N GLU A 166 2.25 19.31 21.26
CA GLU A 166 1.34 18.58 20.36
C GLU A 166 1.14 17.13 20.81
N LEU A 167 2.24 16.42 21.13
CA LEU A 167 2.20 15.02 21.60
C LEU A 167 1.49 14.88 22.95
N ILE A 168 1.73 15.82 23.90
CA ILE A 168 1.04 15.87 25.19
C ILE A 168 -0.47 16.04 25.00
N ASN A 169 -0.87 17.02 24.18
CA ASN A 169 -2.28 17.34 23.99
C ASN A 169 -3.03 16.24 23.21
N THR A 170 -2.35 15.56 22.27
CA THR A 170 -2.99 14.57 21.40
C THR A 170 -3.07 13.19 22.04
N PHE A 171 -2.00 12.75 22.70
CA PHE A 171 -1.90 11.37 23.22
C PHE A 171 -1.83 11.29 24.75
N GLY A 172 -1.75 12.41 25.44
CA GLY A 172 -1.70 12.45 26.91
C GLY A 172 -0.34 12.07 27.50
N PHE A 173 0.74 12.11 26.72
CA PHE A 173 2.09 11.91 27.24
C PHE A 173 2.47 12.97 28.27
N LYS A 174 3.42 12.63 29.15
CA LYS A 174 4.02 13.61 30.05
C LYS A 174 5.26 14.22 29.44
N LYS A 175 5.61 15.44 29.83
CA LYS A 175 6.79 16.15 29.30
C LYS A 175 8.09 15.37 29.53
N GLU A 176 8.19 14.69 30.66
CA GLU A 176 9.34 13.88 31.09
C GLU A 176 9.50 12.59 30.28
N GLU A 177 8.48 12.19 29.53
CA GLU A 177 8.52 11.01 28.67
C GLU A 177 9.16 11.29 27.31
N MET A 178 9.25 12.54 26.90
CA MET A 178 9.80 12.95 25.61
C MET A 178 11.29 12.70 25.51
N ILE A 179 11.73 12.11 24.41
CA ILE A 179 13.14 11.93 24.08
C ILE A 179 13.46 12.76 22.85
N TYR A 180 14.48 13.60 22.97
CA TYR A 180 14.89 14.53 21.93
C TYR A 180 16.14 14.01 21.23
N VAL A 181 16.03 13.73 19.90
CA VAL A 181 17.12 13.10 19.17
C VAL A 181 17.44 13.80 17.85
N SER A 182 18.66 13.65 17.41
CA SER A 182 19.04 13.78 16.01
C SER A 182 19.60 12.43 15.53
N ALA A 183 18.79 11.66 14.84
CA ALA A 183 19.22 10.39 14.25
C ALA A 183 20.38 10.60 13.26
N LYS A 184 20.47 11.77 12.61
CA LYS A 184 21.55 12.13 11.70
C LYS A 184 22.89 12.28 12.41
N THR A 185 22.94 12.96 13.55
CA THR A 185 24.18 13.22 14.30
C THR A 185 24.46 12.16 15.36
N GLY A 186 23.45 11.39 15.76
CA GLY A 186 23.51 10.40 16.84
C GLY A 186 23.19 10.98 18.22
N GLN A 187 22.88 12.28 18.34
CA GLN A 187 22.55 12.91 19.62
C GLN A 187 21.28 12.33 20.22
N GLY A 188 21.31 11.95 21.50
CA GLY A 188 20.17 11.46 22.29
C GLY A 188 19.70 10.04 21.93
N VAL A 189 20.39 9.34 21.02
CA VAL A 189 19.96 7.99 20.60
C VAL A 189 20.25 6.93 21.66
N ASP A 190 21.24 7.13 22.50
CA ASP A 190 21.54 6.31 23.68
C ASP A 190 20.39 6.36 24.71
N GLU A 191 19.75 7.52 24.88
CA GLU A 191 18.56 7.66 25.73
C GLU A 191 17.37 6.84 25.20
N VAL A 192 17.25 6.68 23.87
CA VAL A 192 16.23 5.83 23.27
C VAL A 192 16.47 4.37 23.61
N LEU A 193 17.72 3.88 23.54
CA LEU A 193 18.07 2.49 23.92
C LEU A 193 17.76 2.21 25.40
N ASP A 194 18.11 3.15 26.29
CA ASP A 194 17.80 3.04 27.70
C ASP A 194 16.29 3.01 27.94
N ALA A 195 15.54 3.91 27.30
CA ALA A 195 14.08 3.96 27.42
C ALA A 195 13.38 2.69 26.92
N ILE A 196 13.90 2.05 25.86
CA ILE A 196 13.40 0.75 25.38
C ILE A 196 13.53 -0.29 26.51
N VAL A 197 14.68 -0.37 27.17
CA VAL A 197 14.91 -1.33 28.26
C VAL A 197 14.02 -1.02 29.46
N GLU A 198 13.90 0.25 29.85
CA GLU A 198 13.21 0.68 31.07
C GLU A 198 11.68 0.67 30.95
N ARG A 199 11.15 1.09 29.80
CA ARG A 199 9.71 1.37 29.64
C ARG A 199 8.95 0.25 28.93
N ILE A 200 9.57 -0.44 27.95
CA ILE A 200 8.89 -1.54 27.26
C ILE A 200 8.87 -2.77 28.15
N PRO A 201 7.73 -3.41 28.39
CA PRO A 201 7.66 -4.61 29.19
C PRO A 201 8.35 -5.79 28.52
N ALA A 202 8.76 -6.75 29.33
CA ALA A 202 9.19 -8.05 28.83
C ALA A 202 8.03 -8.77 28.16
N PRO A 203 8.31 -9.63 27.14
CA PRO A 203 7.28 -10.40 26.49
C PRO A 203 6.55 -11.32 27.49
N THR A 204 5.24 -11.43 27.30
CA THR A 204 4.39 -12.34 28.07
C THR A 204 4.30 -13.69 27.39
N GLY A 205 4.16 -14.78 28.15
CA GLY A 205 4.00 -16.14 27.62
C GLY A 205 4.48 -17.20 28.60
N ASN A 206 4.30 -18.47 28.22
CA ASN A 206 4.72 -19.62 29.03
C ASN A 206 5.90 -20.34 28.40
N ALA A 207 7.11 -20.13 28.92
CA ALA A 207 8.34 -20.72 28.42
C ALA A 207 8.37 -22.27 28.47
N THR A 208 7.57 -22.89 29.33
CA THR A 208 7.47 -24.36 29.48
C THR A 208 6.19 -24.94 28.88
N GLY A 209 5.38 -24.10 28.23
CA GLY A 209 4.14 -24.52 27.58
C GLY A 209 4.37 -25.20 26.22
N ASP A 210 3.29 -25.64 25.64
CA ASP A 210 3.29 -26.11 24.25
C ASP A 210 3.58 -24.95 23.29
N LEU A 211 4.28 -25.23 22.18
CA LEU A 211 4.66 -24.22 21.21
C LEU A 211 3.44 -23.48 20.65
N ARG A 212 3.46 -22.17 20.76
CA ARG A 212 2.62 -21.23 20.00
C ARG A 212 3.50 -20.11 19.46
N ALA A 213 3.61 -20.01 18.15
CA ALA A 213 4.32 -18.92 17.51
C ALA A 213 3.43 -18.24 16.46
N LEU A 214 3.40 -16.91 16.47
CA LEU A 214 2.64 -16.09 15.53
C LEU A 214 3.46 -15.84 14.27
N ILE A 215 2.93 -16.15 13.10
CA ILE A 215 3.53 -15.73 11.83
C ILE A 215 3.14 -14.28 11.58
N PHE A 216 4.12 -13.38 11.57
CA PHE A 216 3.86 -11.96 11.27
C PHE A 216 4.30 -11.56 9.87
N ASP A 217 5.16 -12.35 9.19
CA ASP A 217 5.47 -12.23 7.75
C ASP A 217 5.96 -13.55 7.17
N SER A 218 6.02 -13.62 5.83
CA SER A 218 6.55 -14.78 5.11
C SER A 218 7.27 -14.34 3.84
N LYS A 219 8.34 -15.06 3.48
CA LYS A 219 9.12 -14.82 2.27
C LYS A 219 9.37 -16.11 1.55
N TYR A 220 9.34 -16.09 0.24
CA TYR A 220 9.80 -17.21 -0.58
C TYR A 220 11.26 -16.98 -1.01
N ASP A 221 12.09 -17.97 -0.78
CA ASP A 221 13.46 -18.02 -1.25
C ASP A 221 13.60 -19.20 -2.23
N SER A 222 14.22 -18.96 -3.40
CA SER A 222 14.36 -19.98 -4.45
C SER A 222 15.17 -21.21 -4.05
N TYR A 223 16.06 -21.06 -3.07
CA TYR A 223 16.92 -22.13 -2.58
C TYR A 223 16.41 -22.77 -1.28
N ARG A 224 15.81 -21.96 -0.40
CA ARG A 224 15.37 -22.39 0.94
C ARG A 224 13.87 -22.71 1.02
N GLY A 225 13.08 -22.33 0.02
CA GLY A 225 11.62 -22.46 0.05
C GLY A 225 10.93 -21.36 0.83
N VAL A 226 9.82 -21.67 1.49
CA VAL A 226 9.05 -20.69 2.29
C VAL A 226 9.71 -20.49 3.66
N ILE A 227 10.05 -19.24 3.95
CA ILE A 227 10.60 -18.78 5.22
C ILE A 227 9.50 -17.98 5.93
N THR A 228 9.10 -18.43 7.12
CA THR A 228 8.13 -17.72 7.96
C THR A 228 8.85 -16.92 9.02
N TYR A 229 8.44 -15.68 9.22
CA TYR A 229 8.92 -14.80 10.29
C TYR A 229 7.97 -14.94 11.45
N VAL A 230 8.50 -15.30 12.60
CA VAL A 230 7.68 -15.70 13.74
C VAL A 230 8.06 -14.99 15.02
N ARG A 231 7.04 -14.70 15.83
CA ARG A 231 7.17 -14.38 17.23
C ARG A 231 6.76 -15.61 18.06
N VAL A 232 7.69 -16.21 18.81
CA VAL A 232 7.37 -17.30 19.72
C VAL A 232 6.71 -16.73 20.97
N VAL A 233 5.45 -17.11 21.21
CA VAL A 233 4.68 -16.68 22.37
C VAL A 233 4.90 -17.66 23.53
N ASP A 234 4.70 -18.97 23.28
CA ASP A 234 4.88 -20.02 24.27
C ASP A 234 5.80 -21.12 23.79
N GLY A 235 6.47 -21.78 24.71
CA GLY A 235 7.30 -22.95 24.46
C GLY A 235 8.58 -22.66 23.71
N GLU A 236 9.03 -23.62 22.94
CA GLU A 236 10.22 -23.53 22.10
C GLU A 236 10.02 -24.24 20.78
N ILE A 237 10.76 -23.83 19.75
CA ILE A 237 10.87 -24.53 18.46
C ILE A 237 12.33 -24.79 18.14
N LYS A 238 12.61 -25.99 17.58
CA LYS A 238 13.95 -26.43 17.17
C LYS A 238 14.00 -26.78 15.70
N SER A 239 15.19 -26.66 15.11
CA SER A 239 15.44 -27.23 13.79
C SER A 239 15.22 -28.75 13.82
N GLY A 240 14.47 -29.26 12.84
CA GLY A 240 14.07 -30.66 12.75
C GLY A 240 12.70 -30.97 13.37
N ASP A 241 12.06 -30.02 14.05
CA ASP A 241 10.71 -30.24 14.58
C ASP A 241 9.69 -30.35 13.43
N ILE A 242 8.70 -31.22 13.66
CA ILE A 242 7.53 -31.31 12.78
C ILE A 242 6.46 -30.37 13.32
N ILE A 243 6.13 -29.36 12.55
CA ILE A 243 5.20 -28.29 12.91
C ILE A 243 3.90 -28.37 12.12
N ASN A 244 2.87 -27.76 12.66
CA ASN A 244 1.58 -27.56 12.02
C ASN A 244 1.24 -26.07 11.96
N LEU A 245 0.81 -25.60 10.79
CA LEU A 245 0.20 -24.29 10.58
C LEU A 245 -1.29 -24.46 10.85
N MET A 246 -1.79 -23.92 11.97
CA MET A 246 -3.10 -24.26 12.51
C MET A 246 -4.25 -23.86 11.61
N PHE A 247 -4.23 -22.62 11.05
CA PHE A 247 -5.28 -22.14 10.17
C PHE A 247 -5.26 -22.85 8.81
N ALA A 248 -4.08 -22.98 8.21
CA ALA A 248 -3.92 -23.71 6.95
C ALA A 248 -4.10 -25.22 7.12
N ASN A 249 -4.13 -25.70 8.36
CA ASN A 249 -4.12 -27.13 8.73
C ASN A 249 -3.06 -27.93 7.93
N LYS A 250 -1.84 -27.37 7.88
CA LYS A 250 -0.77 -27.89 7.06
C LYS A 250 0.44 -28.30 7.89
N LYS A 251 0.77 -29.58 7.81
CA LYS A 251 1.99 -30.15 8.39
C LYS A 251 3.20 -29.81 7.52
N THR A 252 4.32 -29.42 8.15
CA THR A 252 5.61 -29.14 7.49
C THR A 252 6.77 -29.37 8.46
N ASP A 253 8.00 -29.39 7.95
CA ASP A 253 9.21 -29.52 8.75
C ASP A 253 9.83 -28.14 9.00
N ALA A 254 10.33 -27.89 10.21
CA ALA A 254 11.19 -26.75 10.52
C ALA A 254 12.64 -27.09 10.15
N LEU A 255 13.00 -26.90 8.88
CA LEU A 255 14.31 -27.27 8.35
C LEU A 255 15.45 -26.49 9.02
N GLU A 256 15.23 -25.21 9.23
CA GLU A 256 16.17 -24.32 9.89
C GLU A 256 15.39 -23.32 10.77
N VAL A 257 15.96 -22.98 11.93
CA VAL A 257 15.43 -22.01 12.87
C VAL A 257 16.53 -21.04 13.25
N GLY A 258 16.22 -19.74 13.28
CA GLY A 258 17.19 -18.71 13.59
C GLY A 258 16.57 -17.33 13.82
N TYR A 259 17.42 -16.31 13.93
CA TYR A 259 17.04 -14.91 14.12
C TYR A 259 17.72 -14.00 13.09
N PHE A 260 17.37 -12.72 13.07
CA PHE A 260 17.94 -11.73 12.13
C PHE A 260 18.96 -10.80 12.82
N LYS A 261 20.12 -10.57 12.18
CA LYS A 261 21.18 -9.68 12.70
C LYS A 261 21.92 -8.91 11.58
N PRO A 262 21.35 -7.99 10.86
CA PRO A 262 20.05 -7.98 10.15
C PRO A 262 19.87 -9.18 9.22
N GLU A 263 20.97 -9.83 8.81
CA GLU A 263 20.92 -11.07 8.02
C GLU A 263 20.46 -12.26 8.85
N MET A 264 20.04 -13.31 8.16
CA MET A 264 19.59 -14.55 8.79
C MET A 264 20.74 -15.27 9.48
N VAL A 265 20.64 -15.45 10.80
CA VAL A 265 21.63 -16.18 11.62
C VAL A 265 20.97 -17.46 12.18
N LYS A 266 21.52 -18.60 11.84
CA LYS A 266 21.07 -19.90 12.33
C LYS A 266 21.36 -20.04 13.82
N SER A 267 20.33 -20.29 14.63
CA SER A 267 20.46 -20.53 16.08
C SER A 267 20.14 -21.96 16.49
N GLY A 268 19.47 -22.71 15.61
CA GLY A 268 19.00 -24.06 15.87
C GLY A 268 17.74 -24.15 16.71
N LYS A 269 17.39 -23.07 17.46
CA LYS A 269 16.15 -22.98 18.25
C LYS A 269 15.74 -21.54 18.48
N LEU A 270 14.44 -21.33 18.76
CA LEU A 270 13.87 -20.09 19.30
C LEU A 270 13.05 -20.43 20.54
N LEU A 271 13.14 -19.57 21.52
CA LEU A 271 12.46 -19.69 22.83
C LEU A 271 11.28 -18.70 22.91
N ALA A 272 10.38 -18.93 23.87
CA ALA A 272 9.30 -18.00 24.16
C ALA A 272 9.83 -16.57 24.37
N GLY A 273 9.17 -15.60 23.77
CA GLY A 273 9.56 -14.20 23.75
C GLY A 273 10.43 -13.79 22.57
N GLU A 274 11.10 -14.69 21.89
CA GLU A 274 12.01 -14.36 20.78
C GLU A 274 11.27 -14.14 19.46
N ILE A 275 11.85 -13.25 18.64
CA ILE A 275 11.49 -13.02 17.24
C ILE A 275 12.56 -13.66 16.36
N GLY A 276 12.14 -14.39 15.33
CA GLY A 276 13.05 -15.03 14.41
C GLY A 276 12.37 -15.60 13.17
N TYR A 277 12.97 -16.60 12.58
CA TYR A 277 12.46 -17.24 11.36
C TYR A 277 12.49 -18.76 11.45
N ILE A 278 11.63 -19.37 10.64
CA ILE A 278 11.58 -20.81 10.39
C ILE A 278 11.65 -21.01 8.88
N VAL A 279 12.65 -21.75 8.40
CA VAL A 279 12.68 -22.25 7.03
C VAL A 279 11.85 -23.52 7.00
N THR A 280 10.81 -23.55 6.18
CA THR A 280 9.89 -24.69 6.06
C THR A 280 10.15 -25.52 4.82
N SER A 281 9.59 -26.74 4.74
CA SER A 281 9.60 -27.54 3.52
C SER A 281 8.49 -27.17 2.51
N LEU A 282 7.74 -26.11 2.79
CA LEU A 282 6.66 -25.64 1.91
C LEU A 282 7.21 -25.02 0.62
N LYS A 283 6.50 -25.27 -0.48
CA LYS A 283 6.80 -24.67 -1.79
C LYS A 283 5.85 -23.54 -2.18
N ASP A 284 4.73 -23.44 -1.48
CA ASP A 284 3.70 -22.44 -1.73
C ASP A 284 3.54 -21.54 -0.50
N ILE A 285 3.86 -20.27 -0.66
CA ILE A 285 3.79 -19.27 0.41
C ILE A 285 2.34 -19.02 0.87
N SER A 286 1.35 -19.27 0.03
CA SER A 286 -0.06 -19.11 0.38
C SER A 286 -0.50 -20.01 1.53
N LEU A 287 0.25 -21.08 1.79
CA LEU A 287 0.03 -21.99 2.91
C LEU A 287 0.61 -21.48 4.24
N ALA A 288 1.52 -20.52 4.19
CA ALA A 288 2.13 -19.87 5.36
C ALA A 288 1.52 -18.48 5.56
N GLY A 289 0.22 -18.45 5.74
CA GLY A 289 -0.55 -17.20 5.87
C GLY A 289 -0.12 -16.40 7.10
N VAL A 290 -0.07 -15.09 6.94
CA VAL A 290 0.26 -14.20 8.05
C VAL A 290 -0.87 -14.14 9.06
N GLY A 291 -0.54 -14.09 10.34
CA GLY A 291 -1.47 -14.24 11.45
C GLY A 291 -1.77 -15.70 11.81
N ASP A 292 -1.24 -16.67 11.03
CA ASP A 292 -1.38 -18.08 11.39
C ASP A 292 -0.53 -18.45 12.61
N THR A 293 -0.95 -19.47 13.33
CA THR A 293 -0.26 -19.98 14.51
C THR A 293 0.52 -21.24 14.15
N VAL A 294 1.81 -21.22 14.46
CA VAL A 294 2.67 -22.39 14.37
C VAL A 294 2.66 -23.12 15.71
N THR A 295 2.38 -24.44 15.65
CA THR A 295 2.51 -25.34 16.81
C THR A 295 3.22 -26.63 16.41
N LEU A 296 3.58 -27.48 17.38
CA LEU A 296 4.10 -28.80 17.06
C LEU A 296 2.97 -29.72 16.58
N GLU A 297 3.23 -30.57 15.58
CA GLU A 297 2.22 -31.51 15.08
C GLU A 297 1.61 -32.39 16.16
N LYS A 298 2.41 -32.76 17.18
CA LYS A 298 1.95 -33.58 18.32
C LYS A 298 0.98 -32.90 19.27
N THR A 299 0.95 -31.55 19.30
CA THR A 299 0.15 -30.75 20.24
C THR A 299 -0.95 -29.94 19.54
N LYS A 300 -1.15 -30.11 18.25
CA LYS A 300 -2.09 -29.30 17.45
C LYS A 300 -3.55 -29.38 17.93
N GLU A 301 -3.96 -30.50 18.54
CA GLU A 301 -5.33 -30.70 19.03
C GLU A 301 -5.56 -30.09 20.42
N THR A 302 -4.48 -29.82 21.17
CA THR A 302 -4.55 -29.29 22.56
C THR A 302 -4.32 -27.79 22.64
N VAL A 303 -3.68 -27.22 21.62
CA VAL A 303 -3.28 -25.82 21.58
C VAL A 303 -4.35 -24.97 20.89
N GLN A 304 -4.66 -23.80 21.44
CA GLN A 304 -5.54 -22.83 20.81
C GLN A 304 -4.72 -21.87 19.93
N SER A 305 -5.26 -21.53 18.76
CA SER A 305 -4.66 -20.54 17.86
C SER A 305 -4.57 -19.17 18.52
N LEU A 306 -3.51 -18.43 18.18
CA LEU A 306 -3.37 -17.03 18.55
C LEU A 306 -4.38 -16.18 17.76
N PRO A 307 -4.88 -15.08 18.34
CA PRO A 307 -5.75 -14.14 17.61
C PRO A 307 -4.97 -13.40 16.53
N GLY A 308 -5.66 -12.90 15.51
CA GLY A 308 -5.10 -11.97 14.53
C GLY A 308 -4.93 -12.51 13.10
N TYR A 309 -5.37 -13.73 12.81
CA TYR A 309 -5.40 -14.18 11.42
C TYR A 309 -6.43 -13.39 10.61
N MET A 310 -5.94 -12.64 9.61
CA MET A 310 -6.79 -11.98 8.61
C MET A 310 -6.20 -12.18 7.21
N LYS A 311 -7.02 -12.66 6.29
CA LYS A 311 -6.62 -12.72 4.89
C LYS A 311 -6.70 -11.33 4.28
N VAL A 312 -5.57 -10.82 3.82
CA VAL A 312 -5.50 -9.56 3.08
C VAL A 312 -6.24 -9.71 1.76
N LYS A 313 -7.07 -8.74 1.42
CA LYS A 313 -7.76 -8.68 0.13
C LYS A 313 -7.36 -7.42 -0.60
N PRO A 314 -7.06 -7.50 -1.90
CA PRO A 314 -6.81 -6.33 -2.70
C PRO A 314 -8.07 -5.45 -2.78
N THR A 315 -7.86 -4.14 -2.83
CA THR A 315 -8.93 -3.14 -2.87
C THR A 315 -8.94 -2.34 -4.17
N VAL A 316 -7.77 -2.20 -4.80
CA VAL A 316 -7.58 -1.51 -6.08
C VAL A 316 -7.18 -2.54 -7.14
N PHE A 317 -7.72 -2.42 -8.35
CA PHE A 317 -7.48 -3.35 -9.43
C PHE A 317 -7.12 -2.59 -10.71
N ALA A 318 -6.14 -3.11 -11.46
CA ALA A 318 -5.81 -2.59 -12.80
C ALA A 318 -5.47 -3.74 -13.75
N GLY A 319 -5.75 -3.55 -15.03
CA GLY A 319 -5.23 -4.42 -16.09
C GLY A 319 -3.78 -4.06 -16.37
N ILE A 320 -2.89 -5.04 -16.41
CA ILE A 320 -1.49 -4.90 -16.81
C ILE A 320 -1.25 -5.69 -18.08
N TYR A 321 -0.80 -5.02 -19.11
CA TYR A 321 -0.54 -5.58 -20.44
C TYR A 321 0.91 -5.29 -20.82
N PRO A 322 1.62 -6.24 -21.46
CA PRO A 322 2.93 -5.94 -22.01
C PRO A 322 2.76 -5.07 -23.28
N ALA A 323 3.65 -4.10 -23.49
CA ALA A 323 3.65 -3.28 -24.70
C ALA A 323 3.95 -4.13 -25.94
N ASP A 324 4.85 -5.13 -25.82
CA ASP A 324 5.07 -6.17 -26.83
C ASP A 324 4.36 -7.46 -26.41
N SER A 325 3.49 -7.99 -27.26
CA SER A 325 2.75 -9.24 -27.02
C SER A 325 3.66 -10.45 -26.78
N ASN A 326 4.90 -10.45 -27.25
CA ASN A 326 5.89 -11.50 -27.02
C ASN A 326 6.32 -11.59 -25.55
N ASP A 327 6.21 -10.50 -24.80
CA ASP A 327 6.60 -10.44 -23.39
C ASP A 327 5.51 -10.97 -22.41
N LEU A 328 4.39 -11.50 -22.91
CA LEU A 328 3.30 -12.00 -22.06
C LEU A 328 3.75 -13.08 -21.06
N ASN A 329 4.58 -14.02 -21.51
CA ASN A 329 5.10 -15.09 -20.63
C ASN A 329 6.05 -14.53 -19.58
N LYS A 330 6.86 -13.56 -19.94
CA LYS A 330 7.78 -12.85 -19.04
C LYS A 330 7.00 -12.04 -17.99
N LEU A 331 5.91 -11.38 -18.39
CA LEU A 331 5.00 -10.69 -17.45
C LEU A 331 4.35 -11.68 -16.46
N ARG A 332 3.88 -12.84 -16.96
CA ARG A 332 3.31 -13.90 -16.10
C ARG A 332 4.34 -14.40 -15.08
N GLU A 333 5.56 -14.65 -15.52
CA GLU A 333 6.65 -15.08 -14.64
C GLU A 333 6.98 -14.00 -13.60
N GLY A 334 7.09 -12.74 -14.01
CA GLY A 334 7.31 -11.60 -13.12
C GLY A 334 6.23 -11.48 -12.05
N LEU A 335 4.95 -11.46 -12.44
CA LEU A 335 3.83 -11.42 -11.50
C LEU A 335 3.83 -12.63 -10.56
N SER A 336 4.15 -13.83 -11.04
CA SER A 336 4.23 -15.03 -10.22
C SER A 336 5.35 -14.93 -9.18
N LYS A 337 6.52 -14.43 -9.55
CA LYS A 337 7.66 -14.21 -8.63
C LYS A 337 7.36 -13.13 -7.59
N LEU A 338 6.71 -12.03 -8.01
CA LEU A 338 6.31 -10.97 -7.07
C LEU A 338 5.27 -11.48 -6.07
N LYS A 339 4.26 -12.24 -6.55
CA LYS A 339 3.24 -12.86 -5.69
C LYS A 339 3.81 -13.81 -4.64
N MET A 340 4.92 -14.50 -4.93
CA MET A 340 5.60 -15.35 -3.94
C MET A 340 6.19 -14.57 -2.76
N ASN A 341 6.32 -13.26 -2.86
CA ASN A 341 6.85 -12.38 -1.83
C ASN A 341 5.85 -11.32 -1.35
N ASP A 342 4.62 -11.37 -1.86
CA ASP A 342 3.58 -10.41 -1.59
C ASP A 342 2.22 -11.10 -1.50
N ALA A 343 1.77 -11.34 -0.28
CA ALA A 343 0.51 -12.06 -0.01
C ALA A 343 -0.74 -11.28 -0.46
N ALA A 344 -0.63 -9.98 -0.67
CA ALA A 344 -1.72 -9.11 -1.10
C ALA A 344 -1.88 -9.08 -2.63
N LEU A 345 -0.84 -9.50 -3.37
CA LEU A 345 -0.85 -9.46 -4.83
C LEU A 345 -1.67 -10.63 -5.39
N GLU A 346 -2.80 -10.32 -6.01
CA GLU A 346 -3.63 -11.30 -6.72
C GLU A 346 -3.68 -10.94 -8.20
N PHE A 347 -3.63 -11.93 -9.10
CA PHE A 347 -3.81 -11.67 -10.53
C PHE A 347 -4.52 -12.82 -11.25
N THR A 348 -5.27 -12.47 -12.27
CA THR A 348 -5.99 -13.38 -13.17
C THR A 348 -5.73 -12.97 -14.62
N GLY A 349 -5.78 -13.93 -15.54
CA GLY A 349 -5.65 -13.63 -16.97
C GLY A 349 -6.79 -12.74 -17.44
N GLU A 350 -6.47 -11.72 -18.25
CA GLU A 350 -7.42 -10.80 -18.86
C GLU A 350 -7.15 -10.72 -20.37
N ASN A 351 -8.19 -10.60 -21.17
CA ASN A 351 -8.08 -10.43 -22.61
C ASN A 351 -8.82 -9.16 -23.02
N SER A 352 -8.10 -8.22 -23.61
CA SER A 352 -8.68 -7.01 -24.18
C SER A 352 -8.68 -7.09 -25.71
N PRO A 353 -9.80 -6.83 -26.40
CA PRO A 353 -9.84 -6.80 -27.86
C PRO A 353 -8.87 -5.81 -28.50
N VAL A 354 -8.43 -4.80 -27.73
CA VAL A 354 -7.53 -3.72 -28.19
C VAL A 354 -6.10 -3.91 -27.71
N LEU A 355 -5.90 -4.30 -26.45
CA LEU A 355 -4.58 -4.44 -25.81
C LEU A 355 -4.03 -5.86 -25.90
N GLY A 356 -4.84 -6.83 -26.32
CA GLY A 356 -4.46 -8.24 -26.37
C GLY A 356 -4.54 -8.93 -25.03
N LEU A 357 -3.67 -9.92 -24.82
CA LEU A 357 -3.61 -10.70 -23.58
C LEU A 357 -2.79 -9.97 -22.51
N GLY A 358 -3.31 -9.99 -21.28
CA GLY A 358 -2.68 -9.39 -20.11
C GLY A 358 -3.20 -10.02 -18.81
N PHE A 359 -3.08 -9.27 -17.73
CA PHE A 359 -3.52 -9.73 -16.41
C PHE A 359 -4.30 -8.64 -15.69
N ARG A 360 -5.40 -9.00 -15.07
CA ARG A 360 -6.08 -8.20 -14.06
C ARG A 360 -5.39 -8.42 -12.73
N VAL A 361 -4.83 -7.36 -12.16
CA VAL A 361 -4.01 -7.43 -10.95
C VAL A 361 -4.69 -6.62 -9.84
N GLY A 362 -4.71 -7.19 -8.65
CA GLY A 362 -5.25 -6.56 -7.44
C GLY A 362 -4.12 -6.08 -6.53
N PHE A 363 -4.31 -4.89 -5.95
CA PHE A 363 -3.35 -4.15 -5.12
C PHE A 363 -4.01 -3.65 -3.83
N LEU A 364 -3.20 -3.36 -2.82
CA LEU A 364 -3.67 -2.74 -1.57
C LEU A 364 -4.10 -1.29 -1.77
N GLY A 365 -3.36 -0.53 -2.60
CA GLY A 365 -3.61 0.86 -2.89
C GLY A 365 -2.81 1.33 -4.11
N MET A 366 -2.77 2.65 -4.34
CA MET A 366 -2.10 3.24 -5.50
C MET A 366 -0.58 3.16 -5.42
N LEU A 367 0.01 3.39 -4.24
CA LEU A 367 1.46 3.25 -4.06
C LEU A 367 1.90 1.80 -4.28
N HIS A 368 1.12 0.82 -3.81
CA HIS A 368 1.39 -0.59 -4.07
C HIS A 368 1.38 -0.90 -5.57
N LEU A 369 0.41 -0.37 -6.34
CA LEU A 369 0.38 -0.50 -7.81
C LEU A 369 1.65 0.07 -8.45
N ASP A 370 2.07 1.29 -8.05
CA ASP A 370 3.26 1.95 -8.59
C ASP A 370 4.55 1.16 -8.30
N ILE A 371 4.66 0.58 -7.10
CA ILE A 371 5.81 -0.24 -6.71
C ILE A 371 5.86 -1.52 -7.55
N ILE A 372 4.74 -2.25 -7.69
CA ILE A 372 4.68 -3.48 -8.48
C ILE A 372 4.97 -3.20 -9.96
N LYS A 373 4.43 -2.09 -10.51
CA LYS A 373 4.76 -1.64 -11.86
C LYS A 373 6.27 -1.45 -12.03
N GLU A 374 6.87 -0.63 -11.18
CA GLU A 374 8.28 -0.27 -11.27
C GLU A 374 9.19 -1.48 -11.08
N ARG A 375 8.83 -2.42 -10.20
CA ARG A 375 9.53 -3.69 -10.04
C ARG A 375 9.45 -4.56 -11.29
N LEU A 376 8.28 -4.67 -11.92
CA LEU A 376 8.13 -5.40 -13.19
C LEU A 376 8.97 -4.77 -14.31
N GLU A 377 8.99 -3.45 -14.40
CA GLU A 377 9.79 -2.72 -15.39
C GLU A 377 11.30 -2.90 -15.15
N ARG A 378 11.78 -2.77 -13.92
CA ARG A 378 13.23 -2.84 -13.58
C ARG A 378 13.75 -4.26 -13.48
N GLU A 379 13.11 -5.12 -12.68
CA GLU A 379 13.61 -6.47 -12.39
C GLU A 379 13.42 -7.43 -13.56
N PHE A 380 12.38 -7.19 -14.39
CA PHE A 380 12.04 -8.05 -15.53
C PHE A 380 12.21 -7.35 -16.88
N SER A 381 12.69 -6.11 -16.93
CA SER A 381 12.88 -5.32 -18.17
C SER A 381 11.65 -5.41 -19.07
N LEU A 382 10.48 -5.08 -18.53
CA LEU A 382 9.19 -5.06 -19.21
C LEU A 382 8.78 -3.62 -19.50
N GLU A 383 8.20 -3.38 -20.67
CA GLU A 383 7.45 -2.15 -20.94
C GLU A 383 5.96 -2.46 -20.79
N LEU A 384 5.27 -1.73 -19.90
CA LEU A 384 3.92 -2.06 -19.47
C LEU A 384 2.89 -1.00 -19.82
N ILE A 385 1.70 -1.46 -20.20
CA ILE A 385 0.49 -0.65 -20.33
C ILE A 385 -0.42 -1.00 -19.16
N ILE A 386 -0.75 0.01 -18.34
CA ILE A 386 -1.65 -0.16 -17.19
C ILE A 386 -2.98 0.50 -17.53
N THR A 387 -4.09 -0.18 -17.28
CA THR A 387 -5.42 0.40 -17.44
C THR A 387 -5.77 1.29 -16.25
N HIS A 388 -6.82 2.09 -16.41
CA HIS A 388 -7.30 2.94 -15.32
C HIS A 388 -7.63 2.10 -14.07
N PRO A 389 -7.13 2.48 -12.89
CA PRO A 389 -7.42 1.75 -11.66
C PRO A 389 -8.91 1.75 -11.34
N THR A 390 -9.41 0.62 -10.88
CA THR A 390 -10.80 0.40 -10.48
C THR A 390 -10.85 -0.24 -9.11
N VAL A 391 -12.05 -0.32 -8.53
CA VAL A 391 -12.29 -0.99 -7.25
C VAL A 391 -13.13 -2.24 -7.45
N GLY A 392 -13.23 -3.08 -6.42
CA GLY A 392 -14.15 -4.21 -6.44
C GLY A 392 -15.59 -3.75 -6.16
N TYR A 393 -16.52 -4.15 -7.00
CA TYR A 393 -17.96 -3.88 -6.84
C TYR A 393 -18.71 -5.15 -6.45
N GLU A 394 -19.75 -5.01 -5.63
CA GLU A 394 -20.72 -6.06 -5.38
C GLU A 394 -22.05 -5.67 -6.05
N ILE A 395 -22.55 -6.55 -6.90
CA ILE A 395 -23.74 -6.32 -7.72
C ILE A 395 -24.83 -7.31 -7.30
N ASP A 396 -25.95 -6.78 -6.80
CA ASP A 396 -27.13 -7.56 -6.58
C ASP A 396 -27.93 -7.63 -7.89
N LEU A 397 -28.27 -8.84 -8.31
CA LEU A 397 -29.06 -9.06 -9.52
C LEU A 397 -30.57 -9.13 -9.19
N THR A 398 -31.37 -8.88 -10.22
CA THR A 398 -32.86 -8.96 -10.13
C THR A 398 -33.35 -10.37 -9.83
N ASN A 399 -32.59 -11.41 -10.12
CA ASN A 399 -32.89 -12.82 -9.80
C ASN A 399 -32.45 -13.23 -8.37
N GLY A 400 -31.86 -12.31 -7.59
CA GLY A 400 -31.40 -12.56 -6.21
C GLY A 400 -29.94 -13.00 -6.08
N ASP A 401 -29.23 -13.28 -7.19
CA ASP A 401 -27.82 -13.63 -7.15
C ASP A 401 -26.96 -12.40 -6.85
N LYS A 402 -25.76 -12.65 -6.29
CA LYS A 402 -24.75 -11.63 -6.04
C LYS A 402 -23.49 -11.91 -6.86
N ILE A 403 -22.99 -10.91 -7.54
CA ILE A 403 -21.75 -10.97 -8.32
C ILE A 403 -20.76 -9.98 -7.73
N ARG A 404 -19.49 -10.42 -7.59
CA ARG A 404 -18.36 -9.53 -7.28
C ARG A 404 -17.46 -9.42 -8.51
N THR A 405 -17.20 -8.20 -8.94
CA THR A 405 -16.28 -7.94 -10.05
C THR A 405 -15.56 -6.61 -9.85
N SER A 406 -14.33 -6.54 -10.35
CA SER A 406 -13.55 -5.31 -10.46
C SER A 406 -13.39 -4.87 -11.93
N ASN A 407 -13.84 -5.71 -12.87
CA ASN A 407 -13.69 -5.46 -14.31
C ASN A 407 -15.02 -4.93 -14.88
N PRO A 408 -15.06 -3.72 -15.46
CA PRO A 408 -16.25 -3.22 -16.12
C PRO A 408 -16.77 -4.12 -17.26
N ALA A 409 -15.89 -4.92 -17.90
CA ALA A 409 -16.30 -5.84 -18.96
C ALA A 409 -17.27 -6.93 -18.45
N ASP A 410 -17.09 -7.38 -17.20
CA ASP A 410 -17.88 -8.45 -16.59
C ASP A 410 -19.21 -7.96 -15.97
N PHE A 411 -19.51 -6.65 -16.10
CA PHE A 411 -20.77 -6.11 -15.59
C PHE A 411 -21.94 -6.63 -16.40
N PRO A 412 -23.00 -7.14 -15.72
CA PRO A 412 -24.22 -7.60 -16.39
C PRO A 412 -24.96 -6.45 -17.08
N GLY A 413 -25.90 -6.78 -17.96
CA GLY A 413 -26.78 -5.78 -18.57
C GLY A 413 -27.56 -4.98 -17.52
N VAL A 414 -27.78 -3.70 -17.81
CA VAL A 414 -28.43 -2.74 -16.87
C VAL A 414 -29.80 -3.25 -16.37
N ASP A 415 -30.52 -3.98 -17.20
CA ASP A 415 -31.82 -4.61 -16.92
C ASP A 415 -31.75 -5.73 -15.86
N ARG A 416 -30.60 -6.33 -15.68
CA ARG A 416 -30.36 -7.41 -14.69
C ARG A 416 -29.85 -6.93 -13.35
N ILE A 417 -29.45 -5.66 -13.24
CA ILE A 417 -28.87 -5.08 -12.03
C ILE A 417 -29.98 -4.51 -11.16
N LYS A 418 -30.03 -4.95 -9.89
CA LYS A 418 -30.90 -4.40 -8.85
C LYS A 418 -30.20 -3.27 -8.10
N SER A 419 -28.98 -3.49 -7.65
CA SER A 419 -28.14 -2.50 -6.95
C SER A 419 -26.67 -2.77 -7.15
N ILE A 420 -25.84 -1.72 -7.04
CA ILE A 420 -24.39 -1.82 -7.09
C ILE A 420 -23.84 -1.20 -5.81
N ALA A 421 -23.02 -1.97 -5.08
CA ALA A 421 -22.31 -1.50 -3.92
C ALA A 421 -20.82 -1.33 -4.24
N GLU A 422 -20.25 -0.25 -3.74
CA GLU A 422 -18.83 0.12 -3.91
C GLU A 422 -18.16 0.30 -2.55
N PRO A 423 -16.82 0.09 -2.46
CA PRO A 423 -16.07 0.31 -1.22
C PRO A 423 -15.99 1.79 -0.88
N TRP A 424 -16.23 2.09 0.39
CA TRP A 424 -16.09 3.41 0.98
C TRP A 424 -14.95 3.45 1.97
N VAL A 425 -14.33 4.61 2.08
CA VAL A 425 -13.26 4.88 3.04
C VAL A 425 -13.62 6.10 3.88
N ARG A 426 -13.19 6.07 5.15
CA ARG A 426 -13.14 7.23 6.02
C ARG A 426 -11.76 7.84 5.88
N THR A 427 -11.70 9.10 5.52
CA THR A 427 -10.45 9.84 5.40
C THR A 427 -10.24 10.75 6.60
N GLU A 428 -9.01 10.82 7.05
CA GLU A 428 -8.48 11.71 8.08
C GLU A 428 -7.50 12.65 7.42
N ILE A 429 -7.90 13.92 7.26
CA ILE A 429 -7.10 14.94 6.60
C ILE A 429 -6.59 15.90 7.66
N LEU A 430 -5.30 15.82 7.97
CA LEU A 430 -4.63 16.73 8.89
C LEU A 430 -3.97 17.86 8.10
N LEU A 431 -4.23 19.10 8.49
CA LEU A 431 -3.79 20.29 7.77
C LEU A 431 -3.68 21.50 8.68
N PRO A 432 -2.90 22.55 8.31
CA PRO A 432 -2.92 23.83 8.99
C PRO A 432 -4.31 24.48 8.90
N LYS A 433 -4.75 25.11 9.99
CA LYS A 433 -6.07 25.77 10.11
C LYS A 433 -6.37 26.76 8.98
N SER A 434 -5.35 27.43 8.44
CA SER A 434 -5.46 28.37 7.33
C SER A 434 -6.02 27.76 6.04
N TYR A 435 -5.87 26.45 5.84
CA TYR A 435 -6.32 25.74 4.64
C TYR A 435 -7.68 25.07 4.80
N VAL A 436 -8.28 25.05 6.00
CA VAL A 436 -9.55 24.33 6.28
C VAL A 436 -10.66 24.76 5.31
N GLY A 437 -10.83 26.07 5.09
CA GLY A 437 -11.87 26.58 4.20
C GLY A 437 -11.71 26.12 2.75
N GLN A 438 -10.48 26.20 2.23
CA GLN A 438 -10.16 25.81 0.85
C GLN A 438 -10.32 24.29 0.64
N VAL A 439 -9.92 23.49 1.64
CA VAL A 439 -10.07 22.03 1.58
C VAL A 439 -11.54 21.63 1.67
N ILE A 440 -12.35 22.26 2.53
CA ILE A 440 -13.80 22.02 2.58
C ILE A 440 -14.47 22.36 1.24
N GLU A 441 -14.09 23.46 0.61
CA GLU A 441 -14.58 23.82 -0.74
C GLU A 441 -14.17 22.79 -1.80
N MET A 442 -12.95 22.27 -1.73
CA MET A 442 -12.50 21.16 -2.58
C MET A 442 -13.34 19.91 -2.33
N LEU A 443 -13.52 19.50 -1.06
CA LEU A 443 -14.30 18.32 -0.68
C LEU A 443 -15.75 18.36 -1.18
N ALA A 444 -16.36 19.55 -1.23
CA ALA A 444 -17.71 19.73 -1.74
C ALA A 444 -17.87 19.40 -3.24
N ARG A 445 -16.76 19.33 -3.99
CA ARG A 445 -16.75 18.92 -5.42
C ARG A 445 -16.76 17.41 -5.62
N TYR A 446 -16.46 16.67 -4.55
CA TYR A 446 -16.39 15.20 -4.59
C TYR A 446 -17.65 14.57 -4.01
N ARG A 447 -18.00 13.43 -4.53
CA ARG A 447 -19.08 12.60 -3.99
C ARG A 447 -18.62 11.95 -2.67
N GLY A 448 -19.00 12.55 -1.56
CA GLY A 448 -18.63 12.07 -0.24
C GLY A 448 -19.51 12.68 0.85
N ILE A 449 -19.21 12.34 2.08
CA ILE A 449 -19.98 12.75 3.27
C ILE A 449 -19.03 13.41 4.25
N PHE A 450 -19.18 14.72 4.41
CA PHE A 450 -18.49 15.47 5.45
C PHE A 450 -19.00 15.02 6.84
N LYS A 451 -18.09 14.77 7.78
CA LYS A 451 -18.44 14.38 9.15
C LYS A 451 -18.19 15.52 10.13
N GLU A 452 -16.95 15.90 10.33
CA GLU A 452 -16.58 16.92 11.29
C GLU A 452 -15.21 17.54 11.01
N VAL A 453 -14.94 18.68 11.62
CA VAL A 453 -13.61 19.26 11.77
C VAL A 453 -13.27 19.29 13.25
N LYS A 454 -12.16 18.67 13.62
CA LYS A 454 -11.57 18.74 14.97
C LYS A 454 -10.37 19.65 14.94
N TYR A 455 -10.32 20.66 15.80
CA TYR A 455 -9.14 21.48 15.99
C TYR A 455 -8.28 20.82 17.07
N LEU A 456 -7.10 20.35 16.70
CA LEU A 456 -6.18 19.66 17.62
C LEU A 456 -5.43 20.67 18.48
N ASP A 457 -5.09 21.82 17.89
CA ASP A 457 -4.46 22.95 18.54
C ASP A 457 -4.85 24.27 17.83
N GLU A 458 -4.17 25.38 18.17
CA GLU A 458 -4.42 26.69 17.55
C GLU A 458 -4.10 26.74 16.05
N ASN A 459 -3.23 25.85 15.56
CA ASN A 459 -2.66 25.87 14.22
C ASN A 459 -3.10 24.70 13.34
N LYS A 460 -3.52 23.55 13.92
CA LYS A 460 -3.82 22.31 13.20
C LYS A 460 -5.26 21.89 13.34
N ALA A 461 -5.83 21.39 12.25
CA ALA A 461 -7.17 20.83 12.19
C ALA A 461 -7.14 19.46 11.53
N LEU A 462 -8.03 18.58 11.98
CA LEU A 462 -8.30 17.26 11.43
C LEU A 462 -9.70 17.26 10.83
N ILE A 463 -9.82 17.03 9.52
CA ILE A 463 -11.09 16.90 8.82
C ILE A 463 -11.39 15.40 8.66
N LEU A 464 -12.57 14.98 9.12
CA LEU A 464 -13.11 13.64 8.89
C LEU A 464 -14.10 13.68 7.74
N TYR A 465 -13.85 12.87 6.71
CA TYR A 465 -14.66 12.81 5.50
C TYR A 465 -14.80 11.37 5.02
N GLU A 466 -15.99 10.94 4.62
CA GLU A 466 -16.21 9.63 4.04
C GLU A 466 -16.40 9.75 2.53
N ILE A 467 -15.67 8.95 1.76
CA ILE A 467 -15.64 9.04 0.30
C ILE A 467 -15.60 7.64 -0.33
N PRO A 468 -16.22 7.41 -1.50
CA PRO A 468 -16.00 6.18 -2.23
C PRO A 468 -14.54 6.01 -2.63
N LEU A 469 -13.99 4.82 -2.43
CA LEU A 469 -12.60 4.52 -2.79
C LEU A 469 -12.33 4.79 -4.28
N ALA A 470 -13.29 4.46 -5.15
CA ALA A 470 -13.20 4.70 -6.60
C ALA A 470 -13.00 6.19 -6.97
N VAL A 471 -13.48 7.10 -6.12
CA VAL A 471 -13.31 8.54 -6.31
C VAL A 471 -11.96 8.99 -5.74
N MET A 472 -11.59 8.45 -4.58
CA MET A 472 -10.34 8.82 -3.89
C MET A 472 -9.09 8.44 -4.70
N ILE A 473 -9.07 7.27 -5.35
CA ILE A 473 -7.89 6.78 -6.10
C ILE A 473 -7.61 7.52 -7.42
N LYS A 474 -8.52 8.41 -7.86
CA LYS A 474 -8.33 9.18 -9.10
C LYS A 474 -7.47 10.43 -8.86
N ASP A 475 -8.11 11.54 -8.58
CA ASP A 475 -7.47 12.87 -8.53
C ASP A 475 -7.47 13.51 -7.13
N PHE A 476 -8.14 12.87 -6.15
CA PHE A 476 -8.38 13.43 -4.82
C PHE A 476 -7.10 13.84 -4.09
N TYR A 477 -6.09 12.99 -4.12
CA TYR A 477 -4.83 13.24 -3.41
C TYR A 477 -4.03 14.40 -4.02
N ASP A 478 -4.02 14.48 -5.35
CA ASP A 478 -3.33 15.55 -6.06
C ASP A 478 -4.03 16.91 -5.87
N ASP A 479 -5.37 16.90 -5.89
CA ASP A 479 -6.16 18.10 -5.62
C ASP A 479 -5.99 18.56 -4.18
N LEU A 480 -5.95 17.62 -3.22
CA LEU A 480 -5.68 17.91 -1.82
C LEU A 480 -4.31 18.54 -1.63
N LYS A 481 -3.26 17.97 -2.23
CA LYS A 481 -1.92 18.56 -2.22
C LYS A 481 -1.89 19.96 -2.83
N SER A 482 -2.52 20.12 -3.99
CA SER A 482 -2.56 21.41 -4.69
C SER A 482 -3.21 22.50 -3.86
N VAL A 483 -4.41 22.22 -3.31
CA VAL A 483 -5.20 23.20 -2.53
C VAL A 483 -4.53 23.54 -1.20
N SER A 484 -3.83 22.59 -0.59
CA SER A 484 -3.13 22.78 0.68
C SER A 484 -1.66 23.18 0.54
N SER A 485 -1.19 23.47 -0.68
CA SER A 485 0.24 23.75 -0.97
C SER A 485 1.18 22.64 -0.46
N GLY A 486 0.71 21.39 -0.41
CA GLY A 486 1.45 20.23 0.10
C GLY A 486 1.44 20.06 1.62
N TYR A 487 0.79 20.94 2.38
CA TYR A 487 0.77 20.85 3.85
C TYR A 487 -0.26 19.88 4.41
N ALA A 488 -1.26 19.44 3.63
CA ALA A 488 -2.21 18.45 4.10
C ALA A 488 -1.61 17.04 4.02
N SER A 489 -1.77 16.27 5.09
CA SER A 489 -1.51 14.83 5.11
C SER A 489 -2.83 14.06 5.17
N LEU A 490 -2.86 12.92 4.49
CA LEU A 490 -4.03 12.06 4.33
C LEU A 490 -3.74 10.68 4.92
N ASN A 491 -4.69 10.19 5.72
CA ASN A 491 -4.84 8.80 6.07
C ASN A 491 -6.26 8.33 5.71
N TYR A 492 -6.47 7.03 5.50
CA TYR A 492 -7.80 6.49 5.26
C TYR A 492 -7.97 5.07 5.80
N GLU A 493 -9.20 4.73 6.12
CA GLU A 493 -9.62 3.43 6.61
C GLU A 493 -10.81 2.92 5.80
N HIS A 494 -10.83 1.62 5.49
CA HIS A 494 -11.95 0.99 4.82
C HIS A 494 -13.15 0.83 5.76
N ILE A 495 -14.31 1.38 5.39
CA ILE A 495 -15.55 1.33 6.19
C ILE A 495 -16.64 0.44 5.57
N GLY A 496 -16.25 -0.43 4.62
CA GLY A 496 -17.14 -1.42 4.01
C GLY A 496 -17.73 -0.96 2.68
N LEU A 497 -18.75 -1.71 2.23
CA LEU A 497 -19.45 -1.47 0.97
C LEU A 497 -20.71 -0.66 1.22
N ARG A 498 -21.01 0.29 0.30
CA ARG A 498 -22.28 1.04 0.30
C ARG A 498 -22.88 1.04 -1.08
N VAL A 499 -24.20 0.90 -1.14
CA VAL A 499 -24.97 1.00 -2.39
C VAL A 499 -24.92 2.44 -2.90
N GLY A 500 -24.61 2.59 -4.21
CA GLY A 500 -24.59 3.87 -4.91
C GLY A 500 -25.43 3.83 -6.19
N ASP A 501 -25.79 5.01 -6.72
CA ASP A 501 -26.42 5.12 -8.04
C ASP A 501 -25.36 5.05 -9.15
N LEU A 502 -24.78 3.84 -9.30
CA LEU A 502 -23.70 3.57 -10.21
C LEU A 502 -24.19 2.97 -11.53
N VAL A 503 -23.51 3.33 -12.60
CA VAL A 503 -23.79 2.83 -13.94
C VAL A 503 -22.50 2.51 -14.70
N LYS A 504 -22.59 1.52 -15.60
CA LYS A 504 -21.54 1.25 -16.54
C LYS A 504 -21.62 2.25 -17.69
N MET A 505 -20.60 3.05 -17.90
CA MET A 505 -20.41 3.92 -19.03
C MET A 505 -19.46 3.25 -20.03
N ASP A 506 -19.97 2.93 -21.21
CA ASP A 506 -19.21 2.36 -22.32
C ASP A 506 -18.68 3.48 -23.22
N VAL A 507 -17.47 3.30 -23.75
CA VAL A 507 -16.90 4.14 -24.81
C VAL A 507 -16.97 3.39 -26.13
N LEU A 508 -17.51 4.05 -27.16
CA LEU A 508 -17.65 3.46 -28.50
C LEU A 508 -16.84 4.26 -29.52
N LEU A 509 -16.10 3.56 -30.37
CA LEU A 509 -15.38 4.11 -31.50
C LEU A 509 -15.94 3.52 -32.81
N ALA A 510 -16.47 4.35 -33.66
CA ALA A 510 -17.16 3.95 -34.91
C ALA A 510 -18.33 2.95 -34.70
N GLY A 511 -18.89 2.91 -33.50
CA GLY A 511 -19.96 1.98 -33.10
C GLY A 511 -19.49 0.75 -32.32
N ASP A 512 -18.19 0.44 -32.33
CA ASP A 512 -17.61 -0.68 -31.61
C ASP A 512 -17.28 -0.28 -30.15
N LYS A 513 -17.68 -1.08 -29.17
CA LYS A 513 -17.35 -0.87 -27.78
C LYS A 513 -15.89 -1.15 -27.50
N ILE A 514 -15.23 -0.24 -26.79
CA ILE A 514 -13.85 -0.40 -26.30
C ILE A 514 -13.91 -0.71 -24.81
N GLU A 515 -13.92 -1.99 -24.47
CA GLU A 515 -14.10 -2.46 -23.08
C GLU A 515 -13.04 -1.92 -22.12
N SER A 516 -11.79 -1.77 -22.57
CA SER A 516 -10.69 -1.21 -21.76
C SER A 516 -10.88 0.28 -21.40
N LEU A 517 -11.80 0.98 -22.04
CA LEU A 517 -12.19 2.36 -21.74
C LEU A 517 -13.53 2.46 -20.98
N SER A 518 -14.25 1.35 -20.81
CA SER A 518 -15.48 1.31 -20.04
C SER A 518 -15.19 1.54 -18.56
N GLN A 519 -16.03 2.34 -17.90
CA GLN A 519 -15.87 2.70 -16.48
C GLN A 519 -17.19 2.58 -15.74
N ILE A 520 -17.11 2.28 -14.45
CA ILE A 520 -18.24 2.39 -13.54
C ILE A 520 -18.21 3.79 -12.93
N VAL A 521 -19.28 4.52 -13.10
CA VAL A 521 -19.37 5.93 -12.72
C VAL A 521 -20.70 6.21 -12.02
N ASP A 522 -20.75 7.27 -11.23
CA ASP A 522 -22.01 7.78 -10.69
C ASP A 522 -22.88 8.29 -11.83
N ARG A 523 -24.18 7.99 -11.76
CA ARG A 523 -25.15 8.37 -12.81
C ARG A 523 -25.23 9.89 -12.99
N GLY A 524 -25.12 10.65 -11.89
CA GLY A 524 -25.15 12.10 -11.94
C GLY A 524 -23.92 12.72 -12.62
N GLU A 525 -22.75 12.07 -12.49
CA GLU A 525 -21.50 12.54 -13.07
C GLU A 525 -21.23 12.00 -14.49
N ALA A 526 -21.96 10.96 -14.90
CA ALA A 526 -21.72 10.23 -16.15
C ALA A 526 -21.72 11.12 -17.39
N GLN A 527 -22.59 12.14 -17.46
CA GLN A 527 -22.65 13.09 -18.58
C GLN A 527 -21.36 13.93 -18.69
N LYS A 528 -20.88 14.44 -17.55
CA LYS A 528 -19.66 15.27 -17.48
C LYS A 528 -18.43 14.45 -17.88
N LEU A 529 -18.26 13.29 -17.24
CA LEU A 529 -17.15 12.38 -17.52
C LEU A 529 -17.18 11.87 -18.98
N GLY A 530 -18.36 11.57 -19.51
CA GLY A 530 -18.53 11.18 -20.91
C GLY A 530 -18.03 12.26 -21.88
N ASN A 531 -18.37 13.52 -21.66
CA ASN A 531 -17.90 14.65 -22.47
C ASN A 531 -16.36 14.80 -22.39
N GLU A 532 -15.79 14.68 -21.21
CA GLU A 532 -14.34 14.80 -20.98
C GLU A 532 -13.56 13.69 -21.70
N ILE A 533 -14.00 12.42 -21.57
CA ILE A 533 -13.35 11.27 -22.22
C ILE A 533 -13.43 11.39 -23.74
N VAL A 534 -14.61 11.69 -24.28
CA VAL A 534 -14.82 11.82 -25.73
C VAL A 534 -13.97 12.95 -26.31
N SER A 535 -13.87 14.08 -25.61
CA SER A 535 -13.06 15.23 -26.03
C SER A 535 -11.55 14.94 -25.98
N LYS A 536 -11.08 14.23 -24.92
CA LYS A 536 -9.67 13.78 -24.83
C LYS A 536 -9.34 12.78 -25.94
N LEU A 537 -10.18 11.77 -26.17
CA LEU A 537 -9.99 10.78 -27.22
C LEU A 537 -9.91 11.41 -28.62
N LYS A 538 -10.77 12.40 -28.92
CA LYS A 538 -10.72 13.13 -30.17
C LYS A 538 -9.38 13.80 -30.43
N LYS A 539 -8.70 14.28 -29.39
CA LYS A 539 -7.38 14.92 -29.49
C LYS A 539 -6.25 13.90 -29.63
N LEU A 540 -6.36 12.76 -28.96
CA LEU A 540 -5.30 11.76 -28.86
C LEU A 540 -5.30 10.76 -30.04
N ILE A 541 -6.50 10.39 -30.55
CA ILE A 541 -6.59 9.42 -31.65
C ILE A 541 -6.12 10.08 -32.95
N PRO A 542 -5.16 9.48 -33.69
CA PRO A 542 -4.72 10.00 -34.96
C PRO A 542 -5.86 9.92 -35.97
N LYS A 543 -5.92 10.93 -36.87
CA LYS A 543 -6.95 10.97 -37.96
C LYS A 543 -6.91 9.70 -38.79
N GLN A 544 -8.06 9.08 -38.95
CA GLN A 544 -8.24 7.87 -39.75
C GLN A 544 -8.62 8.19 -41.20
N MET A 545 -8.56 7.19 -42.07
CA MET A 545 -8.95 7.35 -43.50
C MET A 545 -10.46 7.57 -43.71
N PHE A 546 -11.28 7.31 -42.66
CA PHE A 546 -12.73 7.51 -42.65
C PHE A 546 -13.14 8.31 -41.40
N GLU A 547 -14.36 8.81 -41.40
CA GLU A 547 -14.93 9.53 -40.27
C GLU A 547 -15.19 8.56 -39.12
N VAL A 548 -14.67 8.88 -37.94
CA VAL A 548 -14.84 8.10 -36.72
C VAL A 548 -15.75 8.86 -35.73
N SER A 549 -16.85 8.24 -35.34
CA SER A 549 -17.65 8.73 -34.21
C SER A 549 -17.06 8.19 -32.90
N ILE A 550 -16.84 9.07 -31.94
CA ILE A 550 -16.41 8.76 -30.59
C ILE A 550 -17.61 9.03 -29.71
N GLN A 551 -18.06 8.05 -28.93
CA GLN A 551 -19.27 8.16 -28.10
C GLN A 551 -19.04 7.61 -26.71
N ALA A 552 -19.68 8.22 -25.72
CA ALA A 552 -19.86 7.65 -24.39
C ALA A 552 -21.34 7.35 -24.20
N ALA A 553 -21.67 6.14 -23.69
CA ALA A 553 -23.06 5.69 -23.59
C ALA A 553 -23.29 4.85 -22.32
N ILE A 554 -24.52 4.88 -21.80
CA ILE A 554 -25.03 3.96 -20.77
C ILE A 554 -26.06 3.06 -21.44
N GLY A 555 -25.73 1.77 -21.61
CA GLY A 555 -26.55 0.86 -22.37
C GLY A 555 -26.77 1.34 -23.81
N SER A 556 -28.01 1.65 -24.19
CA SER A 556 -28.36 2.20 -25.51
C SER A 556 -28.38 3.74 -25.57
N LYS A 557 -28.32 4.42 -24.40
CA LYS A 557 -28.41 5.89 -24.33
C LYS A 557 -27.04 6.52 -24.50
N ILE A 558 -26.85 7.26 -25.59
CA ILE A 558 -25.64 8.07 -25.83
C ILE A 558 -25.68 9.31 -24.93
N LEU A 559 -24.62 9.50 -24.13
CA LEU A 559 -24.41 10.65 -23.27
C LEU A 559 -23.65 11.76 -23.98
N ALA A 560 -22.51 11.38 -24.58
CA ALA A 560 -21.62 12.32 -25.27
C ALA A 560 -21.21 11.78 -26.63
N ARG A 561 -21.01 12.67 -27.59
CA ARG A 561 -20.58 12.30 -28.93
C ARG A 561 -19.69 13.39 -29.52
N GLU A 562 -18.58 12.95 -30.09
CA GLU A 562 -17.73 13.75 -30.96
C GLU A 562 -17.44 13.01 -32.27
N ASN A 563 -17.27 13.76 -33.33
CA ASN A 563 -16.89 13.18 -34.62
C ASN A 563 -15.50 13.66 -35.03
N MET A 564 -14.67 12.72 -35.44
CA MET A 564 -13.37 12.98 -36.03
C MET A 564 -13.44 12.86 -37.55
N SER A 565 -13.15 13.95 -38.25
CA SER A 565 -13.20 13.98 -39.72
C SER A 565 -12.12 13.08 -40.31
N ALA A 566 -12.46 12.44 -41.42
CA ALA A 566 -11.51 11.64 -42.22
C ALA A 566 -10.31 12.46 -42.70
N MET A 567 -9.14 11.81 -42.79
CA MET A 567 -7.96 12.41 -43.40
C MET A 567 -8.31 12.84 -44.84
N LYS A 568 -8.03 14.11 -45.16
CA LYS A 568 -8.25 14.65 -46.51
C LYS A 568 -6.96 14.47 -47.30
N LYS A 569 -6.97 13.61 -48.33
CA LYS A 569 -5.94 13.60 -49.36
C LYS A 569 -6.46 14.44 -50.52
N ASP A 570 -5.72 15.45 -50.95
CA ASP A 570 -6.08 16.24 -52.13
C ASP A 570 -5.85 15.40 -53.37
N VAL A 571 -6.92 14.77 -53.86
CA VAL A 571 -6.90 13.93 -55.08
C VAL A 571 -7.08 14.75 -56.34
N ALA A 572 -7.33 16.06 -56.21
CA ALA A 572 -7.60 16.95 -57.33
C ALA A 572 -6.50 18.02 -57.52
N GLY A 573 -5.53 18.14 -56.61
CA GLY A 573 -4.47 19.16 -56.62
C GLY A 573 -3.49 19.06 -57.81
N TYR A 574 -3.40 17.87 -58.41
CA TYR A 574 -2.54 17.65 -59.58
C TYR A 574 -3.26 17.83 -60.92
N LEU A 575 -4.55 18.19 -60.93
CA LEU A 575 -5.30 18.43 -62.18
C LEU A 575 -5.17 19.90 -62.60
N TYR A 576 -4.18 20.16 -63.41
CA TYR A 576 -4.04 21.44 -64.10
C TYR A 576 -5.07 21.50 -65.27
N GLY A 577 -5.95 22.53 -65.22
CA GLY A 577 -6.93 22.78 -66.31
C GLY A 577 -8.37 22.36 -65.99
N GLY A 578 -9.33 23.14 -66.40
CA GLY A 578 -10.70 23.25 -65.95
C GLY A 578 -11.67 22.08 -66.19
N ASP A 579 -11.25 20.82 -66.24
CA ASP A 579 -12.18 19.68 -66.34
C ASP A 579 -12.87 19.38 -65.00
N ARG A 580 -13.95 20.12 -64.77
CA ARG A 580 -14.80 20.02 -63.57
C ARG A 580 -15.40 18.62 -63.42
N THR A 581 -15.74 17.96 -64.53
CA THR A 581 -16.35 16.62 -64.57
C THR A 581 -15.38 15.54 -64.06
N ARG A 582 -14.09 15.63 -64.35
CA ARG A 582 -13.03 14.70 -63.90
C ARG A 582 -12.71 14.91 -62.46
N LYS A 583 -12.71 16.17 -62.00
CA LYS A 583 -12.54 16.56 -60.59
C LYS A 583 -13.66 16.00 -59.71
N ASP A 584 -14.90 16.17 -60.16
CA ASP A 584 -16.08 15.65 -59.45
C ASP A 584 -16.13 14.11 -59.42
N LYS A 585 -15.74 13.43 -60.47
CA LYS A 585 -15.61 11.96 -60.52
C LYS A 585 -14.59 11.44 -59.51
N LEU A 586 -13.43 12.08 -59.39
CA LEU A 586 -12.38 11.68 -58.43
C LEU A 586 -12.83 11.93 -56.99
N ILE A 587 -13.46 13.07 -56.69
CA ILE A 587 -14.04 13.39 -55.39
C ILE A 587 -15.14 12.38 -55.02
N ASN A 588 -16.03 12.02 -55.94
CA ASN A 588 -17.09 11.05 -55.70
C ASN A 588 -16.53 9.64 -55.48
N LYS A 589 -15.52 9.22 -56.27
CA LYS A 589 -14.82 7.94 -56.05
C LYS A 589 -14.12 7.89 -54.69
N GLN A 590 -13.53 9.01 -54.25
CA GLN A 590 -12.97 9.13 -52.90
C GLN A 590 -14.04 9.02 -51.81
N LYS A 591 -15.21 9.67 -51.96
CA LYS A 591 -16.35 9.58 -51.07
C LYS A 591 -16.89 8.15 -50.95
N GLU A 592 -17.04 7.46 -52.08
CA GLU A 592 -17.48 6.05 -52.09
C GLU A 592 -16.45 5.12 -51.43
N GLY A 593 -15.15 5.31 -51.70
CA GLY A 593 -14.06 4.58 -51.05
C GLY A 593 -14.07 4.78 -49.55
N LYS A 594 -14.24 6.01 -49.09
CA LYS A 594 -14.38 6.32 -47.62
C LYS A 594 -15.62 5.69 -47.02
N LYS A 595 -16.75 5.64 -47.73
CA LYS A 595 -17.99 4.99 -47.28
C LYS A 595 -17.82 3.46 -47.14
N LYS A 596 -17.12 2.82 -48.09
CA LYS A 596 -16.76 1.40 -48.01
C LYS A 596 -15.79 1.12 -46.86
N MET A 597 -14.77 1.97 -46.66
CA MET A 597 -13.85 1.84 -45.53
C MET A 597 -14.53 2.04 -44.18
N LYS A 598 -15.52 2.92 -44.08
CA LYS A 598 -16.33 3.11 -42.85
C LYS A 598 -17.13 1.86 -42.48
N ALA A 599 -17.58 1.07 -43.47
CA ALA A 599 -18.36 -0.15 -43.25
C ALA A 599 -17.50 -1.38 -42.92
N LEU A 600 -16.22 -1.39 -43.28
CA LEU A 600 -15.32 -2.55 -43.16
C LEU A 600 -14.10 -2.29 -42.25
N GLY A 601 -13.77 -1.02 -41.98
CA GLY A 601 -12.56 -0.62 -41.28
C GLY A 601 -12.74 -0.62 -39.75
N ARG A 602 -11.87 -1.32 -39.05
CA ARG A 602 -11.73 -1.15 -37.59
C ARG A 602 -10.85 0.07 -37.31
N VAL A 603 -11.22 0.81 -36.26
CA VAL A 603 -10.40 1.94 -35.80
C VAL A 603 -9.17 1.37 -35.07
N ASN A 604 -8.00 1.66 -35.61
CA ASN A 604 -6.75 1.31 -34.93
C ASN A 604 -6.44 2.39 -33.89
N VAL A 605 -6.52 2.02 -32.60
CA VAL A 605 -6.16 2.89 -31.50
C VAL A 605 -4.77 2.49 -31.06
N PRO A 606 -3.75 3.33 -31.26
CA PRO A 606 -2.40 3.04 -30.78
C PRO A 606 -2.38 2.89 -29.23
N SER A 607 -1.53 2.01 -28.71
CA SER A 607 -1.37 1.81 -27.27
C SER A 607 -0.97 3.08 -26.52
N SER A 608 -0.24 3.99 -27.19
CA SER A 608 0.11 5.32 -26.65
C SER A 608 -1.10 6.17 -26.27
N VAL A 609 -2.24 6.02 -26.97
CA VAL A 609 -3.48 6.76 -26.65
C VAL A 609 -4.00 6.39 -25.26
N PHE A 610 -3.87 5.13 -24.86
CA PHE A 610 -4.27 4.68 -23.51
C PHE A 610 -3.34 5.26 -22.45
N LEU A 611 -2.03 5.32 -22.72
CA LEU A 611 -1.06 5.95 -21.83
C LEU A 611 -1.31 7.45 -21.68
N ASP A 612 -1.62 8.13 -22.80
CA ASP A 612 -1.86 9.58 -22.79
C ASP A 612 -3.24 9.96 -22.24
N LEU A 613 -4.23 9.06 -22.30
CA LEU A 613 -5.51 9.23 -21.61
C LEU A 613 -5.36 9.26 -20.08
N MET A 614 -4.35 8.56 -19.56
CA MET A 614 -4.04 8.46 -18.12
C MET A 614 -3.14 9.59 -17.64
N LYS A 615 -2.45 10.28 -18.55
CA LYS A 615 -1.71 11.51 -18.20
C LYS A 615 -2.70 12.67 -18.08
N LYS A 616 -2.51 13.51 -17.05
CA LYS A 616 -3.28 14.75 -16.86
C LYS A 616 -3.10 15.74 -17.97
#